data_2541f32a3f64f3f498c285adcb4ba70a
#
_entry.id   2541f32a3f64f3f498c285adcb4ba70a
#
_cell.length_a   1.000
_cell.length_b   1.000
_cell.length_c   1.000
_cell.angle_alpha   90.00
_cell.angle_beta   90.00
_cell.angle_gamma   90.00
#
_symmetry.space_group_name_H-M   'P 1'
#
loop_
_entity.id
_entity.type
_entity.pdbx_description
1 polymer ?
#
loop_
_entity_poly.entity_id
_entity_poly.type
_entity_poly.pdbx_seq_one_letter_code
_entity_poly.pdbx_strand_id
1 'polypeptide(L)'
;MNKITNIKFWILAAIIMVGQSCSEFLEVDPLYQINSETFFNSEDDYQQALIGAYDLLQSSYINVLMGEFASDNTLCGGENANDVPGFQEIDDMRHGPVNSNLQDLWNWMYAGVNRCNYIFEFENKTNFENKDLVMGQAAFLRAYYFFELTKWFGDIPMPIDVRVSFGSVQDYGREAQANVYAQIESDLTFASNVLPTSWDQKGRVTKGAAQALLGKVLVFQEKFGAATIILDDVIDSGVYDLYDDYNTLFTQVAENNIESVFEVQYSNEQGAGFGCLQCSEGNVAVGFSGIRNYSATPGSEGDIFSSGFSFNVPVQEVVDAFEEGDLRK
;
A
#
# COMPACT_ATOMS: atom_id res chain seq x y z
N MET A 1 7.83 74.66 25.25
CA MET A 1 8.41 73.40 24.71
C MET A 1 7.77 72.10 25.28
N ASN A 2 7.07 72.09 26.40
CA ASN A 2 6.56 70.84 27.06
C ASN A 2 5.22 70.29 26.51
N LYS A 3 4.43 71.04 25.73
CA LYS A 3 3.12 70.56 25.24
C LYS A 3 3.25 69.61 24.03
N ILE A 4 4.24 69.83 23.19
CA ILE A 4 4.47 69.00 21.97
C ILE A 4 5.07 67.63 22.33
N THR A 5 5.89 67.58 23.37
CA THR A 5 6.49 66.29 23.84
C THR A 5 5.42 65.38 24.45
N ASN A 6 4.44 65.92 25.17
CA ASN A 6 3.35 65.18 25.74
C ASN A 6 2.39 64.60 24.68
N ILE A 7 2.12 65.37 23.62
CA ILE A 7 1.26 64.87 22.53
C ILE A 7 1.91 63.72 21.77
N LYS A 8 3.21 63.77 21.53
CA LYS A 8 3.96 62.69 20.88
C LYS A 8 3.97 61.40 21.73
N PHE A 9 4.10 61.54 23.05
CA PHE A 9 4.04 60.44 24.01
C PHE A 9 2.65 59.77 24.02
N TRP A 10 1.58 60.55 24.02
CA TRP A 10 0.21 60.00 23.96
C TRP A 10 -0.16 59.37 22.65
N ILE A 11 0.40 59.87 21.52
CA ILE A 11 0.21 59.24 20.21
C ILE A 11 0.98 57.91 20.14
N LEU A 12 2.20 57.82 20.69
CA LEU A 12 2.98 56.60 20.73
C LEU A 12 2.31 55.54 21.64
N ALA A 13 1.76 55.95 22.80
CA ALA A 13 1.02 55.07 23.70
C ALA A 13 -0.28 54.54 23.06
N ALA A 14 -0.98 55.36 22.29
CA ALA A 14 -2.18 54.95 21.54
C ALA A 14 -1.84 53.93 20.41
N ILE A 15 -0.73 54.14 19.72
CA ILE A 15 -0.25 53.18 18.67
C ILE A 15 0.13 51.83 19.27
N ILE A 16 0.74 51.81 20.46
CA ILE A 16 1.09 50.56 21.17
C ILE A 16 -0.18 49.81 21.66
N MET A 17 -1.23 50.51 22.07
CA MET A 17 -2.49 49.88 22.48
C MET A 17 -3.31 49.31 21.32
N VAL A 18 -3.19 49.83 20.11
CA VAL A 18 -3.85 49.29 18.90
C VAL A 18 -3.12 48.04 18.36
N GLY A 19 -1.83 47.87 18.70
CA GLY A 19 -1.04 46.71 18.31
C GLY A 19 -1.31 45.42 19.10
N GLN A 20 -2.12 45.44 20.15
CA GLN A 20 -2.62 44.25 20.86
C GLN A 20 -3.91 43.75 20.20
N SER A 21 -3.92 43.63 18.88
CA SER A 21 -5.01 42.94 18.17
C SER A 21 -4.93 41.44 18.46
N CYS A 22 -5.99 40.93 19.05
CA CYS A 22 -6.14 39.53 19.44
C CYS A 22 -5.79 38.60 18.28
N SER A 23 -4.75 37.82 18.42
CA SER A 23 -4.44 36.71 17.51
C SER A 23 -5.57 35.67 17.47
N GLU A 24 -6.30 35.52 18.56
CA GLU A 24 -7.47 34.64 18.69
C GLU A 24 -8.66 35.00 17.77
N PHE A 25 -8.77 36.25 17.29
CA PHE A 25 -9.86 36.62 16.37
C PHE A 25 -9.64 36.12 14.92
N LEU A 26 -8.43 35.72 14.58
CA LEU A 26 -8.08 35.19 13.26
C LEU A 26 -8.01 33.65 13.22
N GLU A 27 -8.07 33.00 14.38
CA GLU A 27 -8.23 31.55 14.48
C GLU A 27 -9.72 31.22 14.42
N VAL A 28 -10.29 31.28 13.23
CA VAL A 28 -11.59 30.69 12.96
C VAL A 28 -11.35 29.20 12.79
N ASP A 29 -11.64 28.41 13.80
CA ASP A 29 -11.81 26.97 13.65
C ASP A 29 -12.88 26.74 12.59
N PRO A 30 -12.55 26.21 11.41
CA PRO A 30 -13.54 25.98 10.39
C PRO A 30 -14.49 24.89 10.89
N LEU A 31 -15.73 25.29 11.22
CA LEU A 31 -16.80 24.41 11.75
C LEU A 31 -17.11 23.19 10.88
N TYR A 32 -16.55 23.12 9.68
CA TYR A 32 -16.79 22.06 8.67
C TYR A 32 -15.51 21.47 8.07
N GLN A 33 -14.30 21.81 8.56
CA GLN A 33 -13.08 21.12 8.16
C GLN A 33 -12.67 20.13 9.23
N ILE A 34 -12.61 18.87 8.83
CA ILE A 34 -12.03 17.80 9.65
C ILE A 34 -10.52 18.11 9.76
N ASN A 35 -10.06 18.47 10.95
CA ASN A 35 -8.64 18.60 11.28
C ASN A 35 -8.23 17.47 12.24
N SER A 36 -6.94 17.28 12.44
CA SER A 36 -6.41 16.21 13.29
C SER A 36 -6.85 16.29 14.75
N GLU A 37 -7.21 17.47 15.23
CA GLU A 37 -7.68 17.67 16.62
C GLU A 37 -9.16 17.31 16.77
N THR A 38 -9.97 17.51 15.71
CA THR A 38 -11.40 17.21 15.68
C THR A 38 -11.72 15.81 15.13
N PHE A 39 -10.73 15.06 14.66
CA PHE A 39 -10.82 13.68 14.21
C PHE A 39 -10.36 12.71 15.31
N PHE A 40 -10.60 11.41 15.18
CA PHE A 40 -10.30 10.35 16.16
C PHE A 40 -11.04 10.50 17.51
N ASN A 41 -12.28 10.95 17.50
CA ASN A 41 -13.12 11.05 18.69
C ASN A 41 -14.09 9.88 18.89
N SER A 42 -14.21 9.00 17.89
CA SER A 42 -15.08 7.83 17.89
C SER A 42 -14.42 6.65 17.20
N GLU A 43 -14.91 5.42 17.43
CA GLU A 43 -14.50 4.23 16.68
C GLU A 43 -14.64 4.43 15.17
N ASP A 44 -15.72 5.07 14.72
CA ASP A 44 -15.97 5.34 13.30
C ASP A 44 -14.86 6.17 12.65
N ASP A 45 -14.28 7.13 13.38
CA ASP A 45 -13.16 7.94 12.87
C ASP A 45 -11.92 7.06 12.63
N TYR A 46 -11.62 6.12 13.54
CA TYR A 46 -10.52 5.19 13.36
C TYR A 46 -10.79 4.21 12.21
N GLN A 47 -12.03 3.74 12.05
CA GLN A 47 -12.41 2.91 10.92
C GLN A 47 -12.26 3.65 9.58
N GLN A 48 -12.64 4.93 9.51
CA GLN A 48 -12.45 5.75 8.32
C GLN A 48 -10.96 5.95 7.99
N ALA A 49 -10.13 6.23 9.01
CA ALA A 49 -8.68 6.34 8.82
C ALA A 49 -8.08 5.02 8.34
N LEU A 50 -8.55 3.90 8.90
CA LEU A 50 -8.11 2.56 8.50
C LEU A 50 -8.49 2.24 7.06
N ILE A 51 -9.71 2.55 6.62
CA ILE A 51 -10.13 2.42 5.22
C ILE A 51 -9.19 3.24 4.33
N GLY A 52 -8.87 4.48 4.74
CA GLY A 52 -7.89 5.30 4.03
C GLY A 52 -6.49 4.65 3.96
N ALA A 53 -6.09 3.85 4.96
CA ALA A 53 -4.83 3.11 4.90
C ALA A 53 -4.92 1.89 3.97
N TYR A 54 -6.04 1.19 3.91
CA TYR A 54 -6.30 0.10 2.95
C TYR A 54 -6.32 0.57 1.49
N ASP A 55 -6.83 1.77 1.24
CA ASP A 55 -7.01 2.35 -0.09
C ASP A 55 -5.73 2.27 -0.95
N LEU A 56 -4.56 2.45 -0.36
CA LEU A 56 -3.28 2.37 -1.09
C LEU A 56 -2.93 0.96 -1.58
N LEU A 57 -3.57 -0.10 -1.08
CA LEU A 57 -3.35 -1.46 -1.56
C LEU A 57 -3.78 -1.64 -3.02
N GLN A 58 -4.70 -0.82 -3.51
CA GLN A 58 -5.15 -0.87 -4.91
C GLN A 58 -4.00 -0.61 -5.90
N SER A 59 -2.90 0.03 -5.49
CA SER A 59 -1.70 0.22 -6.32
C SER A 59 -0.78 -1.01 -6.35
N SER A 60 -1.03 -2.04 -5.53
CA SER A 60 -0.14 -3.19 -5.37
C SER A 60 0.08 -3.99 -6.65
N TYR A 61 -0.88 -3.99 -7.57
CA TYR A 61 -0.74 -4.68 -8.85
C TYR A 61 0.42 -4.11 -9.71
N ILE A 62 0.72 -2.81 -9.59
CA ILE A 62 1.86 -2.18 -10.27
C ILE A 62 3.18 -2.74 -9.73
N ASN A 63 3.28 -2.93 -8.40
CA ASN A 63 4.45 -3.52 -7.78
C ASN A 63 4.67 -4.97 -8.24
N VAL A 64 3.60 -5.77 -8.30
CA VAL A 64 3.66 -7.14 -8.86
C VAL A 64 4.13 -7.10 -10.31
N LEU A 65 3.56 -6.24 -11.14
CA LEU A 65 3.91 -6.09 -12.55
C LEU A 65 5.39 -5.70 -12.74
N MET A 66 5.90 -4.75 -11.95
CA MET A 66 7.32 -4.38 -11.99
C MET A 66 8.23 -5.54 -11.54
N GLY A 67 7.77 -6.36 -10.60
CA GLY A 67 8.47 -7.58 -10.19
C GLY A 67 8.55 -8.62 -11.31
N GLU A 68 7.49 -8.76 -12.11
CA GLU A 68 7.49 -9.60 -13.31
C GLU A 68 8.50 -9.09 -14.34
N PHE A 69 8.51 -7.79 -14.64
CA PHE A 69 9.49 -7.20 -15.57
C PHE A 69 10.93 -7.37 -15.10
N ALA A 70 11.18 -7.32 -13.79
CA ALA A 70 12.50 -7.53 -13.21
C ALA A 70 12.92 -9.01 -13.16
N SER A 71 12.07 -9.94 -13.64
CA SER A 71 12.33 -11.37 -13.66
C SER A 71 12.77 -11.85 -15.03
N ASP A 72 13.41 -13.02 -15.08
CA ASP A 72 13.78 -13.71 -16.34
C ASP A 72 12.56 -14.36 -17.04
N ASN A 73 11.37 -14.29 -16.45
CA ASN A 73 10.18 -14.98 -16.94
C ASN A 73 9.38 -14.19 -17.97
N THR A 74 9.52 -12.87 -17.97
CA THR A 74 8.75 -11.99 -18.84
C THR A 74 9.60 -10.89 -19.45
N LEU A 75 9.07 -10.29 -20.50
CA LEU A 75 9.62 -9.09 -21.13
C LEU A 75 8.61 -7.94 -21.02
N CYS A 76 9.11 -6.74 -20.80
CA CYS A 76 8.32 -5.52 -20.92
C CYS A 76 8.14 -5.19 -22.41
N GLY A 77 7.01 -5.61 -22.99
CA GLY A 77 6.68 -5.34 -24.39
C GLY A 77 6.19 -3.93 -24.63
N GLY A 78 4.87 -3.76 -24.76
CA GLY A 78 4.22 -2.49 -25.07
C GLY A 78 4.08 -2.24 -26.57
N GLU A 79 3.92 -0.98 -26.98
CA GLU A 79 3.76 -0.60 -28.38
C GLU A 79 5.12 -0.56 -29.10
N ASN A 80 6.16 -0.14 -28.42
CA ASN A 80 7.53 -0.06 -28.92
C ASN A 80 8.50 0.12 -27.73
N ALA A 81 9.79 0.08 -27.99
CA ALA A 81 10.85 0.20 -26.99
C ALA A 81 10.87 1.51 -26.17
N ASN A 82 10.04 2.48 -26.49
CA ASN A 82 9.91 3.73 -25.75
C ASN A 82 8.53 3.89 -25.11
N ASP A 83 7.70 2.84 -25.15
CA ASP A 83 6.40 2.85 -24.48
C ASP A 83 6.64 2.59 -22.98
N VAL A 84 6.25 3.56 -22.14
CA VAL A 84 6.53 3.57 -20.70
C VAL A 84 8.03 3.31 -20.38
N PRO A 85 8.93 4.25 -20.67
CA PRO A 85 10.38 4.03 -20.54
C PRO A 85 10.82 3.53 -19.17
N GLY A 86 10.12 3.92 -18.10
CA GLY A 86 10.45 3.47 -16.75
C GLY A 86 10.27 1.96 -16.55
N PHE A 87 9.29 1.33 -17.18
CA PHE A 87 9.11 -0.13 -17.17
C PHE A 87 10.21 -0.82 -17.99
N GLN A 88 10.54 -0.29 -19.19
CA GLN A 88 11.61 -0.81 -20.03
C GLN A 88 12.98 -0.75 -19.32
N GLU A 89 13.23 0.32 -18.56
CA GLU A 89 14.47 0.43 -17.77
C GLU A 89 14.55 -0.61 -16.64
N ILE A 90 13.40 -0.97 -16.04
CA ILE A 90 13.34 -2.01 -14.99
C ILE A 90 13.62 -3.37 -15.61
N ASP A 91 12.96 -3.72 -16.72
CA ASP A 91 13.15 -4.95 -17.48
C ASP A 91 14.62 -5.15 -17.89
N ASP A 92 15.20 -4.14 -18.48
CA ASP A 92 16.60 -4.13 -18.93
C ASP A 92 17.63 -3.99 -17.78
N MET A 93 17.23 -3.91 -16.53
CA MET A 93 18.10 -3.61 -15.36
C MET A 93 18.94 -2.34 -15.52
N ARG A 94 18.42 -1.34 -16.26
CA ARG A 94 19.09 -0.06 -16.54
C ARG A 94 18.50 1.12 -15.77
N HIS A 95 17.53 0.85 -14.89
CA HIS A 95 16.87 1.87 -14.09
C HIS A 95 17.86 2.62 -13.19
N GLY A 96 17.59 3.90 -12.97
CA GLY A 96 18.38 4.78 -12.11
C GLY A 96 17.52 5.54 -11.10
N PRO A 97 18.13 6.43 -10.30
CA PRO A 97 17.42 7.17 -9.24
C PRO A 97 16.30 8.10 -9.74
N VAL A 98 16.23 8.35 -11.03
CA VAL A 98 15.23 9.23 -11.68
C VAL A 98 14.11 8.45 -12.37
N ASN A 99 14.06 7.11 -12.20
CA ASN A 99 13.01 6.29 -12.78
C ASN A 99 11.64 6.64 -12.18
N SER A 100 10.69 7.05 -13.02
CA SER A 100 9.39 7.55 -12.57
C SER A 100 8.52 6.47 -11.92
N ASN A 101 8.59 5.22 -12.38
CA ASN A 101 7.78 4.13 -11.85
C ASN A 101 8.28 3.68 -10.47
N LEU A 102 9.60 3.70 -10.24
CA LEU A 102 10.16 3.49 -8.90
C LEU A 102 9.83 4.65 -7.96
N GLN A 103 9.79 5.89 -8.46
CA GLN A 103 9.36 7.05 -7.69
C GLN A 103 7.88 6.94 -7.28
N ASP A 104 7.02 6.49 -8.19
CA ASP A 104 5.61 6.26 -7.90
C ASP A 104 5.44 5.19 -6.81
N LEU A 105 6.12 4.05 -6.92
CA LEU A 105 6.11 3.01 -5.89
C LEU A 105 6.55 3.56 -4.53
N TRP A 106 7.65 4.31 -4.49
CA TRP A 106 8.14 4.97 -3.28
C TRP A 106 7.05 5.88 -2.66
N ASN A 107 6.46 6.74 -3.45
CA ASN A 107 5.46 7.69 -2.99
C ASN A 107 4.21 6.98 -2.45
N TRP A 108 3.73 5.96 -3.15
CA TRP A 108 2.52 5.23 -2.74
C TRP A 108 2.72 4.43 -1.46
N MET A 109 3.84 3.72 -1.34
CA MET A 109 4.13 2.93 -0.15
C MET A 109 4.33 3.84 1.07
N TYR A 110 5.05 4.97 0.92
CA TYR A 110 5.17 5.94 2.01
C TYR A 110 3.86 6.67 2.34
N ALA A 111 2.99 6.91 1.38
CA ALA A 111 1.65 7.39 1.68
C ALA A 111 0.88 6.39 2.55
N GLY A 112 1.00 5.09 2.27
CA GLY A 112 0.45 4.01 3.09
C GLY A 112 1.03 4.00 4.50
N VAL A 113 2.35 4.04 4.64
CA VAL A 113 3.03 4.17 5.96
C VAL A 113 2.50 5.37 6.73
N ASN A 114 2.40 6.52 6.07
CA ASN A 114 1.98 7.76 6.72
C ASN A 114 0.50 7.72 7.18
N ARG A 115 -0.38 7.07 6.41
CA ARG A 115 -1.77 6.85 6.83
C ARG A 115 -1.88 5.90 8.03
N CYS A 116 -1.05 4.86 8.09
CA CYS A 116 -0.96 3.99 9.26
C CYS A 116 -0.41 4.74 10.49
N ASN A 117 0.67 5.51 10.32
CA ASN A 117 1.26 6.29 11.39
C ASN A 117 0.28 7.34 11.94
N TYR A 118 -0.62 7.87 11.10
CA TYR A 118 -1.67 8.78 11.56
C TYR A 118 -2.64 8.09 12.54
N ILE A 119 -2.92 6.81 12.37
CA ILE A 119 -3.74 6.02 13.30
C ILE A 119 -2.97 5.81 14.62
N PHE A 120 -1.69 5.44 14.56
CA PHE A 120 -0.85 5.22 15.75
C PHE A 120 -0.58 6.51 16.53
N GLU A 121 -0.36 7.65 15.86
CA GLU A 121 -0.18 8.96 16.50
C GLU A 121 -1.35 9.29 17.44
N PHE A 122 -2.56 8.89 17.08
CA PHE A 122 -3.77 9.16 17.87
C PHE A 122 -4.27 7.91 18.63
N GLU A 123 -3.50 6.86 18.74
CA GLU A 123 -3.89 5.63 19.43
C GLU A 123 -4.50 5.87 20.81
N ASN A 124 -3.96 6.80 21.57
CA ASN A 124 -4.37 7.06 22.95
C ASN A 124 -5.42 8.16 23.09
N LYS A 125 -5.94 8.73 21.98
CA LYS A 125 -6.89 9.83 22.04
C LYS A 125 -8.28 9.38 22.48
N THR A 126 -8.74 8.23 21.97
CA THR A 126 -10.07 7.68 22.28
C THR A 126 -9.95 6.20 22.62
N ASN A 127 -10.74 5.75 23.59
CA ASN A 127 -10.82 4.34 23.96
C ASN A 127 -12.16 3.75 23.50
N PHE A 128 -12.11 2.59 22.83
CA PHE A 128 -13.27 1.83 22.36
C PHE A 128 -12.96 0.32 22.37
N GLU A 129 -13.99 -0.52 22.33
CA GLU A 129 -13.87 -1.98 22.58
C GLU A 129 -12.98 -2.68 21.54
N ASN A 130 -13.10 -2.32 20.26
CA ASN A 130 -12.41 -2.99 19.14
C ASN A 130 -11.10 -2.30 18.74
N LYS A 131 -10.51 -1.49 19.62
CA LYS A 131 -9.31 -0.70 19.33
C LYS A 131 -8.14 -1.56 18.86
N ASP A 132 -7.86 -2.67 19.55
CA ASP A 132 -6.75 -3.55 19.19
C ASP A 132 -6.92 -4.17 17.80
N LEU A 133 -8.16 -4.40 17.37
CA LEU A 133 -8.45 -4.88 16.02
C LEU A 133 -8.13 -3.84 14.94
N VAL A 134 -8.37 -2.56 15.21
CA VAL A 134 -8.00 -1.46 14.31
C VAL A 134 -6.48 -1.31 14.27
N MET A 135 -5.82 -1.30 15.44
CA MET A 135 -4.37 -1.18 15.53
C MET A 135 -3.67 -2.36 14.86
N GLY A 136 -4.18 -3.59 15.02
CA GLY A 136 -3.64 -4.79 14.38
C GLY A 136 -3.70 -4.73 12.86
N GLN A 137 -4.80 -4.23 12.28
CA GLN A 137 -4.92 -4.03 10.84
C GLN A 137 -3.97 -2.91 10.35
N ALA A 138 -3.87 -1.80 11.09
CA ALA A 138 -2.94 -0.71 10.77
C ALA A 138 -1.47 -1.18 10.84
N ALA A 139 -1.12 -2.02 11.82
CA ALA A 139 0.20 -2.63 11.94
C ALA A 139 0.53 -3.53 10.74
N PHE A 140 -0.38 -4.41 10.34
CA PHE A 140 -0.21 -5.23 9.15
C PHE A 140 0.03 -4.38 7.90
N LEU A 141 -0.79 -3.36 7.67
CA LEU A 141 -0.66 -2.48 6.51
C LEU A 141 0.67 -1.73 6.51
N ARG A 142 1.09 -1.20 7.66
CA ARG A 142 2.40 -0.53 7.79
C ARG A 142 3.55 -1.49 7.51
N ALA A 143 3.49 -2.69 8.04
CA ALA A 143 4.47 -3.75 7.78
C ALA A 143 4.54 -4.10 6.30
N TYR A 144 3.39 -4.25 5.62
CA TYR A 144 3.33 -4.49 4.17
C TYR A 144 4.01 -3.37 3.38
N TYR A 145 3.66 -2.11 3.66
CA TYR A 145 4.25 -0.97 2.96
C TYR A 145 5.76 -0.85 3.20
N PHE A 146 6.24 -1.06 4.42
CA PHE A 146 7.67 -1.11 4.71
C PHE A 146 8.37 -2.29 4.05
N PHE A 147 7.72 -3.45 3.98
CA PHE A 147 8.28 -4.62 3.30
C PHE A 147 8.46 -4.37 1.82
N GLU A 148 7.47 -3.79 1.14
CA GLU A 148 7.59 -3.40 -0.26
C GLU A 148 8.70 -2.36 -0.48
N LEU A 149 8.78 -1.34 0.36
CA LEU A 149 9.84 -0.33 0.29
C LEU A 149 11.23 -0.93 0.47
N THR A 150 11.46 -1.72 1.54
CA THR A 150 12.79 -2.26 1.82
C THR A 150 13.22 -3.33 0.83
N LYS A 151 12.27 -4.06 0.24
CA LYS A 151 12.49 -5.04 -0.82
C LYS A 151 13.06 -4.39 -2.08
N TRP A 152 12.54 -3.22 -2.48
CA TRP A 152 12.96 -2.48 -3.67
C TRP A 152 14.17 -1.57 -3.44
N PHE A 153 14.28 -0.94 -2.27
CA PHE A 153 15.22 0.16 -2.00
C PHE A 153 16.29 -0.15 -0.94
N GLY A 154 16.23 -1.31 -0.30
CA GLY A 154 17.18 -1.69 0.76
C GLY A 154 16.99 -0.85 2.02
N ASP A 155 18.02 -0.11 2.40
CA ASP A 155 17.95 0.85 3.52
C ASP A 155 17.01 2.02 3.19
N ILE A 156 16.05 2.30 4.06
CA ILE A 156 15.00 3.31 3.84
C ILE A 156 14.75 4.16 5.08
N PRO A 157 14.22 5.39 4.96
CA PRO A 157 13.67 6.13 6.10
C PRO A 157 12.52 5.35 6.77
N MET A 158 12.53 5.28 8.10
CA MET A 158 11.55 4.52 8.88
C MET A 158 10.85 5.38 9.94
N PRO A 159 9.93 6.27 9.53
CA PRO A 159 9.08 6.99 10.47
C PRO A 159 8.03 6.02 11.05
N ILE A 160 7.99 5.85 12.37
CA ILE A 160 7.08 4.90 13.05
C ILE A 160 6.20 5.52 14.14
N ASP A 161 6.64 6.63 14.74
CA ASP A 161 5.99 7.18 15.92
C ASP A 161 4.86 8.18 15.58
N VAL A 162 5.09 8.93 14.51
CA VAL A 162 4.16 9.97 14.06
C VAL A 162 4.13 10.02 12.53
N ARG A 163 3.06 10.59 11.98
CA ARG A 163 3.02 10.89 10.54
C ARG A 163 4.09 11.91 10.16
N VAL A 164 4.64 11.75 8.97
CA VAL A 164 5.56 12.73 8.39
C VAL A 164 4.75 13.91 7.87
N SER A 165 5.06 15.12 8.35
CA SER A 165 4.45 16.37 7.90
C SER A 165 5.31 17.07 6.85
N PHE A 166 4.68 18.01 6.13
CA PHE A 166 5.41 18.85 5.18
C PHE A 166 6.54 19.61 5.90
N GLY A 167 7.77 19.46 5.42
CA GLY A 167 8.95 20.09 6.01
C GLY A 167 9.73 19.23 7.02
N SER A 168 9.20 18.08 7.49
CA SER A 168 9.92 17.17 8.40
C SER A 168 10.57 15.97 7.70
N VAL A 169 10.45 15.84 6.39
CA VAL A 169 11.01 14.71 5.63
C VAL A 169 12.53 14.59 5.80
N GLN A 170 13.24 15.73 5.88
CA GLN A 170 14.68 15.78 6.05
C GLN A 170 15.17 15.33 7.45
N ASP A 171 14.25 15.17 8.42
CA ASP A 171 14.60 14.73 9.76
C ASP A 171 14.82 13.20 9.83
N TYR A 172 14.40 12.49 8.78
CA TYR A 172 14.53 11.04 8.69
C TYR A 172 15.70 10.65 7.78
N GLY A 173 16.75 10.06 8.38
CA GLY A 173 17.82 9.39 7.64
C GLY A 173 17.38 8.00 7.16
N ARG A 174 18.25 7.34 6.36
CA ARG A 174 18.05 5.93 5.98
C ARG A 174 18.38 5.05 7.18
N GLU A 175 17.45 4.18 7.54
CA GLU A 175 17.67 3.10 8.50
C GLU A 175 18.21 1.87 7.78
N ALA A 176 19.07 1.12 8.47
CA ALA A 176 19.54 -0.15 7.95
C ALA A 176 18.38 -1.11 7.73
N GLN A 177 18.40 -1.84 6.63
CA GLN A 177 17.37 -2.81 6.24
C GLN A 177 17.03 -3.79 7.39
N ALA A 178 18.01 -4.19 8.19
CA ALA A 178 17.79 -5.07 9.35
C ALA A 178 16.88 -4.43 10.41
N ASN A 179 16.99 -3.11 10.64
CA ASN A 179 16.11 -2.40 11.58
C ASN A 179 14.68 -2.30 11.01
N VAL A 180 14.55 -2.08 9.70
CA VAL A 180 13.25 -2.07 9.02
C VAL A 180 12.58 -3.43 9.13
N TYR A 181 13.30 -4.53 8.89
CA TYR A 181 12.78 -5.87 9.08
C TYR A 181 12.37 -6.14 10.54
N ALA A 182 13.13 -5.68 11.52
CA ALA A 182 12.75 -5.84 12.93
C ALA A 182 11.43 -5.14 13.26
N GLN A 183 11.19 -3.95 12.69
CA GLN A 183 9.90 -3.25 12.83
C GLN A 183 8.76 -4.00 12.14
N ILE A 184 8.98 -4.50 10.93
CA ILE A 184 8.01 -5.31 10.19
C ILE A 184 7.62 -6.56 10.99
N GLU A 185 8.59 -7.28 11.54
CA GLU A 185 8.34 -8.46 12.38
C GLU A 185 7.55 -8.10 13.64
N SER A 186 7.84 -6.97 14.28
CA SER A 186 7.10 -6.47 15.43
C SER A 186 5.65 -6.17 15.09
N ASP A 187 5.41 -5.42 14.02
CA ASP A 187 4.06 -5.06 13.56
C ASP A 187 3.23 -6.30 13.19
N LEU A 188 3.81 -7.26 12.46
CA LEU A 188 3.13 -8.49 12.05
C LEU A 188 2.88 -9.44 13.21
N THR A 189 3.80 -9.51 14.18
CA THR A 189 3.61 -10.28 15.41
C THR A 189 2.45 -9.70 16.22
N PHE A 190 2.39 -8.39 16.39
CA PHE A 190 1.25 -7.73 17.04
C PHE A 190 -0.05 -8.03 16.29
N ALA A 191 -0.10 -7.83 14.98
CA ALA A 191 -1.26 -8.09 14.15
C ALA A 191 -1.75 -9.54 14.31
N SER A 192 -0.85 -10.54 14.23
CA SER A 192 -1.20 -11.95 14.37
C SER A 192 -1.76 -12.33 15.75
N ASN A 193 -1.40 -11.58 16.80
CA ASN A 193 -1.88 -11.84 18.16
C ASN A 193 -3.27 -11.26 18.42
N VAL A 194 -3.65 -10.17 17.76
CA VAL A 194 -4.91 -9.47 18.03
C VAL A 194 -5.99 -9.71 16.99
N LEU A 195 -5.61 -10.02 15.74
CA LEU A 195 -6.58 -10.18 14.65
C LEU A 195 -7.32 -11.53 14.71
N PRO A 196 -8.59 -11.55 14.33
CA PRO A 196 -9.39 -12.79 14.27
C PRO A 196 -8.98 -13.64 13.06
N THR A 197 -9.41 -14.89 13.05
CA THR A 197 -9.18 -15.84 11.95
C THR A 197 -10.06 -15.56 10.73
N SER A 198 -11.16 -14.84 10.91
CA SER A 198 -12.08 -14.47 9.83
C SER A 198 -12.84 -13.19 10.16
N TRP A 199 -13.38 -12.54 9.15
CA TRP A 199 -14.27 -11.38 9.23
C TRP A 199 -15.54 -11.62 8.44
N ASP A 200 -16.64 -11.00 8.83
CA ASP A 200 -17.86 -10.97 8.03
C ASP A 200 -17.64 -10.14 6.73
N GLN A 201 -16.87 -9.06 6.84
CA GLN A 201 -16.48 -8.23 5.71
C GLN A 201 -15.22 -8.79 5.04
N LYS A 202 -15.33 -9.22 3.78
CA LYS A 202 -14.18 -9.66 2.97
C LYS A 202 -13.19 -8.52 2.71
N GLY A 203 -11.93 -8.88 2.43
CA GLY A 203 -10.87 -7.90 2.19
C GLY A 203 -10.22 -7.32 3.45
N ARG A 204 -10.69 -7.66 4.66
CA ARG A 204 -9.98 -7.30 5.90
C ARG A 204 -8.90 -8.30 6.25
N VAL A 205 -7.80 -7.79 6.78
CA VAL A 205 -6.64 -8.60 7.21
C VAL A 205 -7.03 -9.52 8.37
N THR A 206 -6.70 -10.79 8.24
CA THR A 206 -6.91 -11.84 9.25
C THR A 206 -5.61 -12.17 9.99
N LYS A 207 -5.72 -12.96 11.08
CA LYS A 207 -4.58 -13.57 11.76
C LYS A 207 -3.69 -14.34 10.76
N GLY A 208 -4.29 -15.18 9.93
CA GLY A 208 -3.57 -15.99 8.95
C GLY A 208 -2.85 -15.15 7.90
N ALA A 209 -3.45 -14.04 7.45
CA ALA A 209 -2.78 -13.09 6.56
C ALA A 209 -1.52 -12.47 7.21
N ALA A 210 -1.62 -12.08 8.50
CA ALA A 210 -0.48 -11.53 9.23
C ALA A 210 0.64 -12.58 9.42
N GLN A 211 0.28 -13.83 9.76
CA GLN A 211 1.24 -14.93 9.89
C GLN A 211 1.89 -15.29 8.53
N ALA A 212 1.13 -15.37 7.46
CA ALA A 212 1.65 -15.66 6.12
C ALA A 212 2.63 -14.58 5.63
N LEU A 213 2.31 -13.30 5.83
CA LEU A 213 3.23 -12.22 5.50
C LEU A 213 4.48 -12.25 6.39
N LEU A 214 4.35 -12.53 7.69
CA LEU A 214 5.49 -12.69 8.61
C LEU A 214 6.39 -13.84 8.14
N GLY A 215 5.82 -14.99 7.80
CA GLY A 215 6.57 -16.13 7.24
C GLY A 215 7.35 -15.72 5.98
N LYS A 216 6.71 -15.01 5.05
CA LYS A 216 7.37 -14.48 3.84
C LYS A 216 8.52 -13.54 4.19
N VAL A 217 8.32 -12.60 5.10
CA VAL A 217 9.35 -11.65 5.56
C VAL A 217 10.54 -12.36 6.19
N LEU A 218 10.30 -13.43 6.95
CA LEU A 218 11.35 -14.25 7.54
C LEU A 218 12.14 -15.04 6.49
N VAL A 219 11.48 -15.54 5.44
CA VAL A 219 12.14 -16.18 4.29
C VAL A 219 13.07 -15.20 3.56
N PHE A 220 12.64 -13.95 3.35
CA PHE A 220 13.48 -12.90 2.74
C PHE A 220 14.73 -12.58 3.56
N GLN A 221 14.70 -12.84 4.85
CA GLN A 221 15.83 -12.67 5.76
C GLN A 221 16.64 -13.96 5.98
N GLU A 222 16.36 -15.03 5.26
CA GLU A 222 16.95 -16.36 5.42
C GLU A 222 16.76 -16.98 6.83
N LYS A 223 15.78 -16.50 7.59
CA LYS A 223 15.38 -17.03 8.90
C LYS A 223 14.45 -18.24 8.74
N PHE A 224 14.88 -19.23 7.94
CA PHE A 224 14.02 -20.34 7.50
C PHE A 224 13.40 -21.14 8.64
N GLY A 225 14.13 -21.38 9.73
CA GLY A 225 13.59 -22.11 10.89
C GLY A 225 12.42 -21.38 11.54
N ALA A 226 12.49 -20.07 11.70
CA ALA A 226 11.40 -19.27 12.23
C ALA A 226 10.23 -19.17 11.22
N ALA A 227 10.55 -19.04 9.93
CA ALA A 227 9.54 -18.99 8.88
C ALA A 227 8.72 -20.28 8.85
N THR A 228 9.37 -21.46 8.93
CA THR A 228 8.68 -22.77 8.97
C THR A 228 7.66 -22.82 10.11
N ILE A 229 8.02 -22.43 11.32
CA ILE A 229 7.12 -22.47 12.48
C ILE A 229 5.85 -21.63 12.23
N ILE A 230 6.02 -20.41 11.71
CA ILE A 230 4.87 -19.51 11.48
C ILE A 230 4.02 -19.97 10.31
N LEU A 231 4.63 -20.50 9.24
CA LEU A 231 3.89 -21.00 8.08
C LEU A 231 3.19 -22.33 8.37
N ASP A 232 3.77 -23.21 9.19
CA ASP A 232 3.11 -24.42 9.67
C ASP A 232 1.86 -24.06 10.50
N ASP A 233 1.92 -23.01 11.34
CA ASP A 233 0.73 -22.52 12.07
C ASP A 233 -0.41 -22.10 11.11
N VAL A 234 -0.09 -21.51 9.94
CA VAL A 234 -1.11 -21.16 8.93
C VAL A 234 -1.70 -22.42 8.29
N ILE A 235 -0.85 -23.37 7.91
CA ILE A 235 -1.26 -24.64 7.27
C ILE A 235 -2.10 -25.46 8.25
N ASP A 236 -1.61 -25.66 9.47
CA ASP A 236 -2.24 -26.49 10.51
C ASP A 236 -3.51 -25.86 11.09
N SER A 237 -3.77 -24.57 10.82
CA SER A 237 -4.99 -23.88 11.26
C SER A 237 -6.27 -24.52 10.71
N GLY A 238 -6.19 -25.20 9.57
CA GLY A 238 -7.34 -25.76 8.85
C GLY A 238 -8.32 -24.71 8.30
N VAL A 239 -7.91 -23.44 8.28
CA VAL A 239 -8.69 -22.33 7.71
C VAL A 239 -8.51 -22.25 6.19
N TYR A 240 -7.34 -22.63 5.71
CA TYR A 240 -6.93 -22.55 4.31
C TYR A 240 -6.62 -23.94 3.76
N ASP A 241 -6.90 -24.14 2.47
CA ASP A 241 -6.58 -25.36 1.75
C ASP A 241 -6.40 -25.02 0.26
N LEU A 242 -5.94 -25.97 -0.56
CA LEU A 242 -5.88 -25.78 -2.00
C LEU A 242 -7.30 -25.82 -2.59
N TYR A 243 -7.54 -24.96 -3.57
CA TYR A 243 -8.82 -24.95 -4.30
C TYR A 243 -8.87 -26.09 -5.32
N ASP A 244 -9.94 -26.87 -5.28
CA ASP A 244 -10.03 -28.16 -6.00
C ASP A 244 -10.02 -28.01 -7.53
N ASP A 245 -10.60 -26.92 -8.06
CA ASP A 245 -10.75 -26.72 -9.51
C ASP A 245 -9.83 -25.62 -10.04
N TYR A 246 -8.66 -26.01 -10.47
CA TYR A 246 -7.66 -25.11 -11.06
C TYR A 246 -8.21 -24.29 -12.26
N ASN A 247 -9.13 -24.85 -13.06
CA ASN A 247 -9.64 -24.16 -14.25
C ASN A 247 -10.52 -22.94 -13.89
N THR A 248 -11.16 -22.95 -12.73
CA THR A 248 -11.98 -21.85 -12.27
C THR A 248 -11.30 -20.95 -11.25
N LEU A 249 -10.10 -21.32 -10.76
CA LEU A 249 -9.36 -20.59 -9.72
C LEU A 249 -9.18 -19.09 -10.03
N PHE A 250 -8.95 -18.74 -11.28
CA PHE A 250 -8.72 -17.36 -11.72
C PHE A 250 -9.98 -16.67 -12.28
N THR A 251 -11.14 -17.18 -11.96
CA THR A 251 -12.44 -16.61 -12.38
C THR A 251 -13.17 -16.01 -11.17
N GLN A 252 -14.20 -15.18 -11.44
CA GLN A 252 -15.03 -14.56 -10.40
C GLN A 252 -15.67 -15.55 -9.43
N VAL A 253 -15.93 -16.79 -9.84
CA VAL A 253 -16.58 -17.79 -8.97
C VAL A 253 -15.63 -18.27 -7.87
N ALA A 254 -14.33 -18.07 -8.03
CA ALA A 254 -13.31 -18.45 -7.08
C ALA A 254 -12.77 -17.29 -6.24
N GLU A 255 -13.33 -16.09 -6.35
CA GLU A 255 -12.95 -14.97 -5.48
C GLU A 255 -13.19 -15.31 -4.00
N ASN A 256 -12.23 -14.97 -3.15
CA ASN A 256 -12.28 -15.23 -1.70
C ASN A 256 -12.54 -16.70 -1.34
N ASN A 257 -11.98 -17.64 -2.12
CA ASN A 257 -12.10 -19.08 -1.89
C ASN A 257 -11.20 -19.56 -0.73
N ILE A 258 -11.17 -20.87 -0.50
CA ILE A 258 -10.42 -21.49 0.62
C ILE A 258 -8.89 -21.33 0.47
N GLU A 259 -8.35 -21.15 -0.74
CA GLU A 259 -6.92 -20.90 -1.00
C GLU A 259 -6.52 -19.45 -0.68
N SER A 260 -7.49 -18.54 -0.62
CA SER A 260 -7.28 -17.13 -0.40
C SER A 260 -6.93 -16.79 1.04
N VAL A 261 -5.67 -16.46 1.29
CA VAL A 261 -5.22 -16.00 2.61
C VAL A 261 -5.54 -14.51 2.79
N PHE A 262 -5.31 -13.69 1.76
CA PHE A 262 -5.68 -12.28 1.70
C PHE A 262 -5.74 -11.81 0.24
N GLU A 263 -6.82 -11.14 -0.12
CA GLU A 263 -7.04 -10.57 -1.45
C GLU A 263 -7.34 -9.09 -1.38
N VAL A 264 -6.71 -8.31 -2.27
CA VAL A 264 -7.12 -6.93 -2.53
C VAL A 264 -8.37 -6.97 -3.40
N GLN A 265 -9.46 -6.44 -2.87
CA GLN A 265 -10.76 -6.46 -3.55
C GLN A 265 -10.82 -5.33 -4.58
N TYR A 266 -10.87 -5.66 -5.86
CA TYR A 266 -11.07 -4.73 -6.96
C TYR A 266 -12.52 -4.76 -7.45
N SER A 267 -12.95 -3.67 -8.07
CA SER A 267 -14.29 -3.51 -8.63
C SER A 267 -14.19 -3.14 -10.12
N ASN A 268 -15.23 -3.45 -10.88
CA ASN A 268 -15.37 -3.01 -12.26
C ASN A 268 -16.22 -1.73 -12.39
N GLU A 269 -16.50 -1.06 -11.27
CA GLU A 269 -17.23 0.19 -11.25
C GLU A 269 -16.41 1.38 -11.75
N GLN A 270 -17.04 2.57 -11.76
CA GLN A 270 -16.38 3.79 -12.23
C GLN A 270 -15.12 4.12 -11.41
N GLY A 271 -14.04 4.43 -12.10
CA GLY A 271 -12.76 4.81 -11.47
C GLY A 271 -11.58 3.99 -11.96
N ALA A 272 -11.81 2.82 -12.57
CA ALA A 272 -10.76 2.05 -13.22
C ALA A 272 -10.20 2.78 -14.43
N GLY A 273 -8.89 3.08 -14.43
CA GLY A 273 -8.24 3.73 -15.56
C GLY A 273 -6.83 4.21 -15.31
N PHE A 274 -6.13 4.55 -16.39
CA PHE A 274 -4.72 4.96 -16.35
C PHE A 274 -4.49 6.40 -15.87
N GLY A 275 -5.53 7.22 -15.66
CA GLY A 275 -5.39 8.61 -15.25
C GLY A 275 -4.81 8.81 -13.87
N CYS A 276 -5.07 7.87 -12.96
CA CYS A 276 -4.47 7.79 -11.62
C CYS A 276 -4.38 6.33 -11.21
N LEU A 277 -3.23 5.70 -11.38
CA LEU A 277 -3.04 4.28 -11.08
C LEU A 277 -3.23 3.96 -9.59
N GLN A 278 -2.90 4.90 -8.70
CA GLN A 278 -3.08 4.73 -7.26
C GLN A 278 -4.51 4.99 -6.77
N CYS A 279 -5.38 5.58 -7.62
CA CYS A 279 -6.78 5.88 -7.29
C CYS A 279 -7.75 4.94 -8.02
N SER A 280 -7.25 3.91 -8.70
CA SER A 280 -8.08 3.06 -9.53
C SER A 280 -8.78 2.01 -8.69
N GLU A 281 -10.12 2.05 -8.66
CA GLU A 281 -10.94 1.03 -8.02
C GLU A 281 -10.91 -0.31 -8.76
N GLY A 282 -10.46 -0.32 -10.02
CA GLY A 282 -10.35 -1.50 -10.87
C GLY A 282 -8.93 -1.99 -11.05
N ASN A 283 -8.78 -3.29 -11.21
CA ASN A 283 -7.52 -3.92 -11.53
C ASN A 283 -7.18 -3.74 -13.02
N VAL A 284 -6.21 -2.90 -13.34
CA VAL A 284 -5.74 -2.70 -14.73
C VAL A 284 -4.61 -3.68 -15.14
N ALA A 285 -4.18 -4.59 -14.26
CA ALA A 285 -3.13 -5.58 -14.55
C ALA A 285 -3.49 -6.48 -15.74
N VAL A 286 -4.76 -6.81 -15.91
CA VAL A 286 -5.28 -7.55 -17.08
C VAL A 286 -4.93 -6.82 -18.38
N GLY A 287 -5.09 -5.49 -18.41
CA GLY A 287 -4.69 -4.68 -19.55
C GLY A 287 -3.21 -4.73 -19.84
N PHE A 288 -2.37 -4.72 -18.81
CA PHE A 288 -0.90 -4.83 -18.98
C PHE A 288 -0.46 -6.17 -19.55
N SER A 289 -1.10 -7.27 -19.13
CA SER A 289 -0.76 -8.63 -19.55
C SER A 289 -1.44 -9.06 -20.85
N GLY A 290 -2.56 -8.44 -21.23
CA GLY A 290 -3.31 -8.79 -22.44
C GLY A 290 -2.56 -8.45 -23.73
N ILE A 291 -2.79 -9.26 -24.77
CA ILE A 291 -2.16 -9.09 -26.08
C ILE A 291 -2.68 -7.82 -26.76
N ARG A 292 -1.78 -6.95 -27.21
CA ARG A 292 -2.14 -5.71 -27.93
C ARG A 292 -2.81 -6.05 -29.27
N ASN A 293 -3.88 -5.34 -29.55
CA ASN A 293 -4.68 -5.53 -30.76
C ASN A 293 -5.28 -6.95 -30.92
N TYR A 294 -5.43 -7.66 -29.81
CA TYR A 294 -6.08 -8.96 -29.84
C TYR A 294 -7.53 -8.84 -30.29
N SER A 295 -7.92 -9.73 -31.18
CA SER A 295 -9.31 -9.85 -31.65
C SER A 295 -9.61 -11.33 -31.87
N ALA A 296 -10.47 -11.88 -31.04
CA ALA A 296 -10.91 -13.26 -31.20
C ALA A 296 -11.96 -13.41 -32.30
N THR A 297 -12.07 -14.63 -32.84
CA THR A 297 -13.24 -15.02 -33.63
C THR A 297 -14.41 -15.21 -32.69
N PRO A 298 -15.55 -14.53 -32.90
CA PRO A 298 -16.74 -14.69 -32.05
C PRO A 298 -17.14 -16.16 -31.88
N GLY A 299 -17.33 -16.58 -30.62
CA GLY A 299 -17.69 -17.95 -30.24
C GLY A 299 -16.52 -18.95 -30.23
N SER A 300 -15.27 -18.51 -30.44
CA SER A 300 -14.08 -19.34 -30.20
C SER A 300 -13.71 -19.39 -28.72
N GLU A 301 -12.85 -20.33 -28.31
CA GLU A 301 -12.31 -20.39 -26.94
C GLU A 301 -11.58 -19.11 -26.53
N GLY A 302 -11.01 -18.38 -27.49
CA GLY A 302 -10.35 -17.10 -27.25
C GLY A 302 -11.28 -15.89 -27.08
N ASP A 303 -12.59 -16.05 -27.33
CA ASP A 303 -13.57 -14.93 -27.25
C ASP A 303 -13.78 -14.39 -25.83
N ILE A 304 -13.29 -15.10 -24.82
CA ILE A 304 -13.28 -14.67 -23.42
C ILE A 304 -12.19 -13.63 -23.10
N PHE A 305 -11.18 -13.48 -23.98
CA PHE A 305 -10.07 -12.56 -23.77
C PHE A 305 -10.32 -11.22 -24.49
N SER A 306 -9.87 -10.13 -23.87
CA SER A 306 -9.90 -8.80 -24.46
C SER A 306 -8.49 -8.35 -24.90
N SER A 307 -8.44 -7.34 -25.78
CA SER A 307 -7.18 -6.69 -26.13
C SER A 307 -6.56 -5.99 -24.91
N GLY A 308 -5.26 -6.13 -24.76
CA GLY A 308 -4.47 -5.44 -23.74
C GLY A 308 -3.33 -4.60 -24.35
N PHE A 309 -2.27 -4.40 -23.57
CA PHE A 309 -1.17 -3.49 -23.90
C PHE A 309 0.15 -4.22 -24.13
N SER A 310 0.22 -5.53 -23.94
CA SER A 310 1.41 -6.38 -24.10
C SER A 310 2.63 -5.89 -23.32
N PHE A 311 2.45 -5.36 -22.11
CA PHE A 311 3.61 -5.00 -21.28
C PHE A 311 4.23 -6.21 -20.59
N ASN A 312 3.43 -7.17 -20.14
CA ASN A 312 3.89 -8.36 -19.45
C ASN A 312 3.79 -9.57 -20.39
N VAL A 313 4.87 -9.84 -21.12
CA VAL A 313 4.91 -10.90 -22.16
C VAL A 313 5.82 -12.03 -21.69
N PRO A 314 5.30 -13.26 -21.49
CA PRO A 314 6.14 -14.38 -21.08
C PRO A 314 7.18 -14.73 -22.13
N VAL A 315 8.41 -15.03 -21.69
CA VAL A 315 9.48 -15.49 -22.56
C VAL A 315 9.27 -16.95 -22.95
N GLN A 316 9.86 -17.39 -24.08
CA GLN A 316 9.70 -18.75 -24.56
C GLN A 316 10.26 -19.78 -23.56
N GLU A 317 11.34 -19.42 -22.85
CA GLU A 317 12.00 -20.27 -21.87
C GLU A 317 11.04 -20.65 -20.71
N VAL A 318 10.18 -19.74 -20.28
CA VAL A 318 9.16 -20.03 -19.24
C VAL A 318 8.12 -21.02 -19.77
N VAL A 319 7.70 -20.86 -21.03
CA VAL A 319 6.75 -21.80 -21.66
C VAL A 319 7.38 -23.19 -21.81
N ASP A 320 8.66 -23.25 -22.16
CA ASP A 320 9.41 -24.50 -22.33
C ASP A 320 9.76 -25.17 -21.00
N ALA A 321 9.75 -24.44 -19.88
CA ALA A 321 9.99 -24.97 -18.53
C ALA A 321 8.82 -25.84 -18.00
N PHE A 322 7.62 -25.72 -18.58
CA PHE A 322 6.51 -26.59 -18.20
C PHE A 322 6.79 -28.03 -18.64
N GLU A 323 6.61 -28.98 -17.73
CA GLU A 323 6.78 -30.39 -18.00
C GLU A 323 5.73 -30.92 -18.97
N GLU A 324 6.04 -32.07 -19.62
CA GLU A 324 5.06 -32.73 -20.49
C GLU A 324 3.85 -33.20 -19.69
N GLY A 325 2.66 -32.77 -20.09
CA GLY A 325 1.41 -33.10 -19.43
C GLY A 325 1.00 -32.11 -18.31
N ASP A 326 1.76 -31.04 -18.08
CA ASP A 326 1.36 -29.98 -17.18
C ASP A 326 0.15 -29.21 -17.78
N LEU A 327 -0.97 -29.25 -17.09
CA LEU A 327 -2.22 -28.63 -17.54
C LEU A 327 -2.22 -27.09 -17.48
N ARG A 328 -1.17 -26.50 -16.92
CA ARG A 328 -1.00 -25.05 -16.83
C ARG A 328 -0.34 -24.44 -18.09
N LYS A 329 0.21 -25.29 -18.98
CA LYS A 329 0.86 -24.89 -20.22
C LYS A 329 -0.11 -24.43 -21.30
#